data_be56611a45167a7b28091c5e5dc348ad
#
_entry.id   be56611a45167a7b28091c5e5dc348ad
#
_cell.length_a   1.000
_cell.length_b   1.000
_cell.length_c   1.000
_cell.angle_alpha   90.00
_cell.angle_beta   90.00
_cell.angle_gamma   90.00
#
_symmetry.space_group_name_H-M   'P 1'
#
loop_
_entity.id
_entity.type
_entity.pdbx_description
1 polymer ?
#
loop_
_entity_poly.entity_id
_entity_poly.type
_entity_poly.pdbx_seq_one_letter_code
_entity_poly.pdbx_strand_id
1 'polypeptide(L)'
;MKKLNFLILFLCFGIASVAQNFSRQDSLRGTITAERAWWDLQHYTLNVEVFPKEKSIQGSNTVTYLVLESEKVMQIDLQPPMKIDKIFQNGKELSYTSEGNAHFISLDTLQEKGKEYQLTVYFSGKPKIARNPPWDGGFSWREDENGNPFIATSNQGIGASIWWPNKDHPYDEPNRGVDLYLTAPKHLVAVGNGRLVATSEETDGNTWHWKVINPINNYGVNVNIADYVSFSEKYEGLKGMLDVEYWVVRDHLDKAKEQFQQVPKMLEAFEYWFGPYPFYEDSFKLVEVPYLGMEHQSSVTYGNRYKNGYLGRDLSDTGWGLKFDFIIIHESGHEWFANNITNKDVADMWIHEGFTAYSESLYLDYHFGTTAASEYVVGTRRMIRNDRPIIGTYNVHHEGSGDMYYKGANILHTLRQLLEDDEKWRNILMGLNQTFYHQTVTSKEVENYISKASGIDLTEFWNQYLRTTQIPKLEYQIEENRLRFRYVDIIENFDMPVMMRLDDEEVWIYPSSEWKTKEFKASIENAEVKKDFYINSEKI
;
A
#
# COMPACT_ATOMS: atom_id res chain seq x y z
N MET A 1 -22.44 71.55 9.25
CA MET A 1 -21.35 70.60 9.59
C MET A 1 -21.98 69.32 10.12
N LYS A 2 -22.16 68.29 9.25
CA LYS A 2 -22.69 66.98 9.66
C LYS A 2 -21.51 66.02 9.71
N LYS A 3 -21.25 65.44 10.91
CA LYS A 3 -20.23 64.41 11.11
C LYS A 3 -20.79 63.09 10.60
N LEU A 4 -20.10 62.47 9.67
CA LEU A 4 -20.39 61.14 9.12
C LEU A 4 -19.56 60.12 9.94
N ASN A 5 -20.24 59.31 10.74
CA ASN A 5 -19.60 58.20 11.46
C ASN A 5 -19.51 57.01 10.52
N PHE A 6 -18.28 56.60 10.18
CA PHE A 6 -18.00 55.35 9.47
C PHE A 6 -17.96 54.19 10.48
N LEU A 7 -18.95 53.32 10.38
CA LEU A 7 -19.00 52.05 11.14
C LEU A 7 -18.25 51.00 10.33
N ILE A 8 -17.04 50.60 10.78
CA ILE A 8 -16.30 49.51 10.18
C ILE A 8 -16.86 48.21 10.73
N LEU A 9 -17.54 47.45 9.87
CA LEU A 9 -18.04 46.11 10.17
C LEU A 9 -16.92 45.12 9.94
N PHE A 10 -16.32 44.60 11.01
CA PHE A 10 -15.38 43.46 10.96
C PHE A 10 -16.20 42.20 10.67
N LEU A 11 -16.17 41.72 9.42
CA LEU A 11 -16.62 40.37 9.08
C LEU A 11 -15.55 39.38 9.57
N CYS A 12 -15.76 38.74 10.73
CA CYS A 12 -15.06 37.55 11.10
C CYS A 12 -15.51 36.40 10.19
N PHE A 13 -14.73 36.08 9.16
CA PHE A 13 -14.85 34.79 8.48
C PHE A 13 -14.38 33.72 9.45
N GLY A 14 -15.32 33.13 10.17
CA GLY A 14 -15.08 31.88 10.85
C GLY A 14 -14.79 30.81 9.81
N ILE A 15 -13.56 30.31 9.76
CA ILE A 15 -13.23 29.08 9.07
C ILE A 15 -13.98 27.99 9.84
N ALA A 16 -15.15 27.62 9.33
CA ALA A 16 -15.81 26.41 9.80
C ALA A 16 -14.94 25.23 9.31
N SER A 17 -14.08 24.70 10.19
CA SER A 17 -13.54 23.39 9.98
C SER A 17 -14.73 22.44 9.94
N VAL A 18 -15.04 21.89 8.76
CA VAL A 18 -16.00 20.81 8.62
C VAL A 18 -15.37 19.62 9.35
N ALA A 19 -15.72 19.42 10.60
CA ALA A 19 -15.36 18.23 11.33
C ALA A 19 -15.94 17.05 10.52
N GLN A 20 -15.08 16.18 10.03
CA GLN A 20 -15.50 14.97 9.33
C GLN A 20 -16.23 14.10 10.35
N ASN A 21 -17.54 13.90 10.17
CA ASN A 21 -18.35 13.10 11.08
C ASN A 21 -18.19 11.62 10.69
N PHE A 22 -17.46 10.87 11.52
CA PHE A 22 -17.39 9.42 11.40
C PHE A 22 -18.62 8.76 12.04
N SER A 23 -19.13 7.72 11.38
CA SER A 23 -20.27 6.95 11.82
C SER A 23 -19.86 5.83 12.78
N ARG A 24 -20.85 5.20 13.42
CA ARG A 24 -20.62 3.97 14.19
C ARG A 24 -20.04 2.86 13.31
N GLN A 25 -20.40 2.77 12.03
CA GLN A 25 -19.87 1.78 11.10
C GLN A 25 -18.38 2.00 10.83
N ASP A 26 -17.92 3.26 10.69
CA ASP A 26 -16.51 3.57 10.53
C ASP A 26 -15.71 3.15 11.78
N SER A 27 -16.26 3.37 12.97
CA SER A 27 -15.64 2.91 14.22
C SER A 27 -15.61 1.39 14.33
N LEU A 28 -16.70 0.68 14.00
CA LEU A 28 -16.74 -0.79 14.03
C LEU A 28 -15.75 -1.41 13.05
N ARG A 29 -15.49 -0.76 11.93
CA ARG A 29 -14.56 -1.22 10.92
C ARG A 29 -13.12 -0.88 11.29
N GLY A 30 -12.84 0.35 11.70
CA GLY A 30 -11.48 0.88 11.91
C GLY A 30 -10.93 0.72 13.33
N THR A 31 -11.71 0.17 14.27
CA THR A 31 -11.27 -0.02 15.67
C THR A 31 -10.95 -1.48 15.95
N ILE A 32 -9.91 -1.73 16.74
CA ILE A 32 -9.69 -3.03 17.36
C ILE A 32 -10.70 -3.16 18.50
N THR A 33 -11.91 -3.65 18.16
CA THR A 33 -13.00 -3.83 19.14
C THR A 33 -12.64 -4.89 20.18
N ALA A 34 -13.32 -4.90 21.31
CA ALA A 34 -13.12 -5.93 22.33
C ALA A 34 -13.35 -7.34 21.76
N GLU A 35 -14.34 -7.48 20.87
CA GLU A 35 -14.73 -8.75 20.23
C GLU A 35 -13.74 -9.21 19.14
N ARG A 36 -12.80 -8.35 18.71
CA ARG A 36 -11.65 -8.70 17.85
C ARG A 36 -10.37 -8.91 18.65
N ALA A 37 -10.14 -8.15 19.73
CA ALA A 37 -8.85 -8.06 20.41
C ALA A 37 -8.47 -9.31 21.22
N TRP A 38 -9.44 -10.14 21.64
CA TRP A 38 -9.22 -11.28 22.52
C TRP A 38 -8.67 -12.53 21.83
N TRP A 39 -8.61 -12.54 20.48
CA TRP A 39 -8.14 -13.66 19.70
C TRP A 39 -7.15 -13.23 18.63
N ASP A 40 -6.19 -14.09 18.35
CA ASP A 40 -5.13 -13.94 17.36
C ASP A 40 -5.38 -14.89 16.19
N LEU A 41 -5.36 -14.37 15.00
CA LEU A 41 -5.68 -15.10 13.79
C LEU A 41 -4.52 -16.03 13.38
N GLN A 42 -4.79 -17.32 13.30
CA GLN A 42 -3.78 -18.31 12.98
C GLN A 42 -3.82 -18.75 11.52
N HIS A 43 -5.02 -19.00 10.98
CA HIS A 43 -5.15 -19.55 9.64
C HIS A 43 -6.59 -19.38 9.10
N TYR A 44 -6.71 -19.24 7.80
CA TYR A 44 -7.97 -19.36 7.07
C TYR A 44 -7.96 -20.59 6.16
N THR A 45 -9.08 -21.34 6.12
CA THR A 45 -9.38 -22.28 5.04
C THR A 45 -10.61 -21.76 4.30
N LEU A 46 -10.37 -21.15 3.15
CA LEU A 46 -11.39 -20.45 2.37
C LEU A 46 -11.77 -21.27 1.13
N ASN A 47 -13.03 -21.70 1.07
CA ASN A 47 -13.61 -22.39 -0.08
C ASN A 47 -14.57 -21.45 -0.78
N VAL A 48 -14.41 -21.25 -2.09
CA VAL A 48 -15.25 -20.34 -2.88
C VAL A 48 -15.61 -20.98 -4.21
N GLU A 49 -16.90 -21.07 -4.49
CA GLU A 49 -17.42 -21.44 -5.79
C GLU A 49 -17.98 -20.20 -6.49
N VAL A 50 -17.57 -19.98 -7.74
CA VAL A 50 -17.89 -18.78 -8.52
C VAL A 50 -18.84 -19.12 -9.65
N PHE A 51 -19.95 -18.39 -9.75
CA PHE A 51 -21.00 -18.53 -10.77
C PHE A 51 -20.98 -17.31 -11.71
N PRO A 52 -20.21 -17.35 -12.81
CA PRO A 52 -20.01 -16.20 -13.69
C PRO A 52 -21.30 -15.64 -14.27
N LYS A 53 -22.25 -16.50 -14.67
CA LYS A 53 -23.52 -16.09 -15.28
C LYS A 53 -24.42 -15.33 -14.32
N GLU A 54 -24.49 -15.79 -13.08
CA GLU A 54 -25.28 -15.21 -12.00
C GLU A 54 -24.59 -14.03 -11.33
N LYS A 55 -23.28 -13.85 -11.58
CA LYS A 55 -22.38 -12.92 -10.89
C LYS A 55 -22.50 -13.08 -9.38
N SER A 56 -22.44 -14.32 -8.93
CA SER A 56 -22.58 -14.69 -7.52
C SER A 56 -21.49 -15.66 -7.09
N ILE A 57 -21.31 -15.76 -5.79
CA ILE A 57 -20.41 -16.71 -5.15
C ILE A 57 -21.11 -17.38 -3.98
N GLN A 58 -20.63 -18.57 -3.62
CA GLN A 58 -20.93 -19.23 -2.36
C GLN A 58 -19.66 -19.88 -1.81
N GLY A 59 -19.63 -20.09 -0.51
CA GLY A 59 -18.46 -20.71 0.07
C GLY A 59 -18.51 -20.88 1.58
N SER A 60 -17.37 -21.21 2.13
CA SER A 60 -17.16 -21.27 3.57
C SER A 60 -15.76 -20.78 3.92
N ASN A 61 -15.63 -20.11 5.06
CA ASN A 61 -14.35 -19.79 5.65
C ASN A 61 -14.24 -20.46 7.03
N THR A 62 -13.25 -21.33 7.20
CA THR A 62 -12.87 -21.84 8.52
C THR A 62 -11.78 -20.98 9.10
N VAL A 63 -12.10 -20.30 10.19
CA VAL A 63 -11.20 -19.44 10.94
C VAL A 63 -10.55 -20.23 12.06
N THR A 64 -9.23 -20.36 12.02
CA THR A 64 -8.43 -20.93 13.13
C THR A 64 -7.83 -19.79 13.93
N TYR A 65 -8.01 -19.80 15.24
CA TYR A 65 -7.57 -18.71 16.11
C TYR A 65 -7.04 -19.18 17.47
N LEU A 66 -6.04 -18.45 17.97
CA LEU A 66 -5.49 -18.61 19.32
C LEU A 66 -6.17 -17.61 20.27
N VAL A 67 -6.63 -18.07 21.42
CA VAL A 67 -7.26 -17.24 22.43
C VAL A 67 -6.23 -16.50 23.27
N LEU A 68 -6.21 -15.17 23.19
CA LEU A 68 -5.33 -14.29 23.95
C LEU A 68 -5.93 -13.96 25.34
N GLU A 69 -7.24 -13.75 25.41
CA GLU A 69 -8.01 -13.53 26.64
C GLU A 69 -9.33 -14.32 26.56
N SER A 70 -9.74 -14.90 27.69
CA SER A 70 -10.95 -15.76 27.69
C SER A 70 -12.21 -14.96 27.43
N GLU A 71 -12.90 -15.28 26.34
CA GLU A 71 -14.09 -14.57 25.85
C GLU A 71 -15.12 -15.50 25.20
N LYS A 72 -16.31 -14.94 24.90
CA LYS A 72 -17.44 -15.70 24.37
C LYS A 72 -18.14 -15.04 23.19
N VAL A 73 -17.77 -13.83 22.81
CA VAL A 73 -18.31 -13.11 21.67
C VAL A 73 -17.21 -12.79 20.70
N MET A 74 -17.36 -13.19 19.42
CA MET A 74 -16.38 -12.95 18.37
C MET A 74 -16.97 -12.06 17.28
N GLN A 75 -16.24 -11.03 16.87
CA GLN A 75 -16.60 -10.23 15.68
C GLN A 75 -15.98 -10.84 14.43
N ILE A 76 -16.83 -11.06 13.41
CA ILE A 76 -16.45 -11.34 12.03
C ILE A 76 -17.18 -10.33 11.13
N ASP A 77 -16.54 -9.89 10.08
CA ASP A 77 -17.07 -8.87 9.18
C ASP A 77 -17.48 -9.47 7.84
N LEU A 78 -18.62 -9.05 7.32
CA LEU A 78 -19.11 -9.36 5.98
C LEU A 78 -20.06 -8.26 5.52
N GLN A 79 -19.79 -7.65 4.37
CA GLN A 79 -20.56 -6.50 3.88
C GLN A 79 -21.74 -6.95 3.01
N PRO A 80 -22.91 -6.33 3.13
CA PRO A 80 -23.99 -6.52 2.16
C PRO A 80 -23.52 -6.17 0.73
N PRO A 81 -24.02 -6.84 -0.31
CA PRO A 81 -25.14 -7.78 -0.31
C PRO A 81 -24.77 -9.26 -0.04
N MET A 82 -23.52 -9.52 0.38
CA MET A 82 -23.16 -10.84 0.88
C MET A 82 -23.88 -11.13 2.19
N LYS A 83 -24.10 -12.40 2.50
CA LYS A 83 -24.78 -12.83 3.72
C LYS A 83 -24.13 -14.05 4.33
N ILE A 84 -24.18 -14.15 5.64
CA ILE A 84 -23.86 -15.35 6.39
C ILE A 84 -25.07 -16.28 6.32
N ASP A 85 -24.86 -17.50 5.82
CA ASP A 85 -25.92 -18.51 5.71
C ASP A 85 -26.02 -19.31 7.03
N LYS A 86 -24.90 -19.71 7.60
CA LYS A 86 -24.79 -20.43 8.89
C LYS A 86 -23.38 -20.39 9.46
N ILE A 87 -23.26 -20.60 10.75
CA ILE A 87 -21.97 -20.65 11.46
C ILE A 87 -21.91 -21.91 12.31
N PHE A 88 -20.81 -22.65 12.26
CA PHE A 88 -20.62 -23.85 13.04
C PHE A 88 -19.32 -23.81 13.86
N GLN A 89 -19.41 -24.31 15.10
CA GLN A 89 -18.26 -24.67 15.92
C GLN A 89 -18.53 -26.03 16.57
N ASN A 90 -17.57 -26.97 16.45
CA ASN A 90 -17.65 -28.32 17.03
C ASN A 90 -18.96 -29.07 16.65
N GLY A 91 -19.46 -28.90 15.43
CA GLY A 91 -20.69 -29.53 14.94
C GLY A 91 -22.00 -28.86 15.42
N LYS A 92 -21.91 -27.80 16.21
CA LYS A 92 -23.05 -27.02 16.69
C LYS A 92 -23.20 -25.73 15.90
N GLU A 93 -24.43 -25.44 15.45
CA GLU A 93 -24.75 -24.17 14.83
C GLU A 93 -24.83 -23.06 15.86
N LEU A 94 -24.17 -21.93 15.57
CA LEU A 94 -24.09 -20.76 16.43
C LEU A 94 -25.02 -19.65 15.98
N SER A 95 -25.52 -18.88 16.94
CA SER A 95 -26.28 -17.65 16.68
C SER A 95 -25.33 -16.45 16.60
N TYR A 96 -25.77 -15.42 15.87
CA TYR A 96 -25.08 -14.13 15.81
C TYR A 96 -26.07 -12.98 15.76
N THR A 97 -25.59 -11.79 16.09
CA THR A 97 -26.28 -10.51 15.88
C THR A 97 -25.46 -9.66 14.92
N SER A 98 -26.11 -8.74 14.22
CA SER A 98 -25.43 -7.89 13.23
C SER A 98 -25.64 -6.42 13.54
N GLU A 99 -24.56 -5.64 13.38
CA GLU A 99 -24.59 -4.19 13.36
C GLU A 99 -23.89 -3.72 12.08
N GLY A 100 -24.66 -3.48 11.02
CA GLY A 100 -24.14 -3.19 9.68
C GLY A 100 -23.27 -4.33 9.13
N ASN A 101 -21.98 -4.05 8.92
CA ASN A 101 -21.02 -5.02 8.37
C ASN A 101 -20.42 -5.94 9.43
N ALA A 102 -20.56 -5.62 10.71
CA ALA A 102 -20.03 -6.40 11.81
C ALA A 102 -21.06 -7.44 12.30
N HIS A 103 -20.60 -8.68 12.46
CA HIS A 103 -21.41 -9.81 12.93
C HIS A 103 -20.79 -10.34 14.22
N PHE A 104 -21.56 -10.29 15.31
CA PHE A 104 -21.14 -10.71 16.66
C PHE A 104 -21.65 -12.12 16.94
N ILE A 105 -20.76 -13.09 16.88
CA ILE A 105 -21.04 -14.51 17.02
C ILE A 105 -21.02 -14.89 18.48
N SER A 106 -22.13 -15.47 18.98
CA SER A 106 -22.21 -16.01 20.33
C SER A 106 -21.65 -17.43 20.37
N LEU A 107 -20.44 -17.59 20.87
CA LEU A 107 -19.79 -18.89 20.99
C LEU A 107 -20.48 -19.73 22.09
N ASP A 108 -20.61 -21.05 21.86
CA ASP A 108 -21.36 -21.94 22.76
C ASP A 108 -20.73 -22.02 24.17
N THR A 109 -19.42 -22.09 24.22
CA THR A 109 -18.64 -22.16 25.48
C THR A 109 -17.66 -21.01 25.56
N LEU A 110 -17.25 -20.67 26.79
CA LEU A 110 -16.12 -19.77 27.01
C LEU A 110 -14.88 -20.33 26.31
N GLN A 111 -14.27 -19.52 25.46
CA GLN A 111 -13.00 -19.86 24.83
C GLN A 111 -11.88 -19.58 25.84
N GLU A 112 -11.03 -20.57 26.08
CA GLU A 112 -10.04 -20.51 27.14
C GLU A 112 -8.72 -19.92 26.63
N LYS A 113 -8.18 -18.96 27.36
CA LYS A 113 -6.86 -18.36 27.08
C LYS A 113 -5.78 -19.40 26.82
N GLY A 114 -4.99 -19.19 25.77
CA GLY A 114 -3.87 -20.04 25.35
C GLY A 114 -4.28 -21.29 24.57
N LYS A 115 -5.59 -21.50 24.32
CA LYS A 115 -6.06 -22.61 23.47
C LYS A 115 -6.37 -22.14 22.07
N GLU A 116 -6.19 -23.05 21.11
CA GLU A 116 -6.56 -22.85 19.70
C GLU A 116 -7.94 -23.47 19.45
N TYR A 117 -8.76 -22.75 18.67
CA TYR A 117 -10.07 -23.19 18.26
C TYR A 117 -10.31 -22.91 16.78
N GLN A 118 -11.39 -23.48 16.24
CA GLN A 118 -11.86 -23.23 14.90
C GLN A 118 -13.36 -22.95 14.88
N LEU A 119 -13.80 -22.11 13.97
CA LEU A 119 -15.20 -21.98 13.59
C LEU A 119 -15.31 -21.85 12.06
N THR A 120 -16.44 -22.30 11.50
CA THR A 120 -16.69 -22.23 10.06
C THR A 120 -17.90 -21.36 9.79
N VAL A 121 -17.72 -20.34 8.94
CA VAL A 121 -18.75 -19.42 8.48
C VAL A 121 -19.08 -19.77 7.03
N TYR A 122 -20.33 -20.18 6.75
CA TYR A 122 -20.84 -20.37 5.41
C TYR A 122 -21.49 -19.09 4.92
N PHE A 123 -21.24 -18.76 3.68
CA PHE A 123 -21.70 -17.49 3.11
C PHE A 123 -22.08 -17.64 1.63
N SER A 124 -22.94 -16.74 1.17
CA SER A 124 -23.32 -16.65 -0.24
C SER A 124 -23.80 -15.26 -0.61
N GLY A 125 -23.86 -14.97 -1.90
CA GLY A 125 -24.44 -13.73 -2.38
C GLY A 125 -23.85 -13.23 -3.70
N LYS A 126 -24.20 -12.01 -4.05
CA LYS A 126 -23.65 -11.29 -5.21
C LYS A 126 -22.71 -10.21 -4.69
N PRO A 127 -21.41 -10.43 -4.71
CA PRO A 127 -20.47 -9.45 -4.16
C PRO A 127 -20.58 -8.13 -4.91
N LYS A 128 -20.16 -7.04 -4.26
CA LYS A 128 -20.14 -5.71 -4.87
C LYS A 128 -19.38 -5.74 -6.19
N ILE A 129 -19.98 -5.18 -7.24
CA ILE A 129 -19.34 -5.02 -8.54
C ILE A 129 -18.51 -3.75 -8.55
N ALA A 130 -17.23 -3.87 -8.88
CA ALA A 130 -16.36 -2.72 -9.09
C ALA A 130 -16.79 -1.95 -10.35
N ARG A 131 -16.99 -0.63 -10.20
CA ARG A 131 -17.34 0.28 -11.30
C ARG A 131 -16.10 0.87 -11.96
N ASN A 132 -15.13 1.18 -11.15
CA ASN A 132 -13.85 1.76 -11.55
C ASN A 132 -12.68 1.02 -10.85
N PRO A 133 -12.48 -0.30 -11.13
CA PRO A 133 -11.43 -1.08 -10.50
C PRO A 133 -10.02 -0.60 -10.92
N PRO A 134 -9.03 -0.67 -10.03
CA PRO A 134 -9.11 -1.18 -8.66
C PRO A 134 -9.65 -0.18 -7.61
N TRP A 135 -9.77 1.11 -7.93
CA TRP A 135 -9.94 2.22 -6.98
C TRP A 135 -11.21 2.19 -6.13
N ASP A 136 -12.34 1.69 -6.66
CA ASP A 136 -13.59 1.60 -5.90
C ASP A 136 -13.84 0.21 -5.28
N GLY A 137 -13.00 -0.74 -5.62
CA GLY A 137 -13.01 -2.10 -5.11
C GLY A 137 -14.26 -2.94 -5.42
N GLY A 138 -14.08 -4.25 -5.37
CA GLY A 138 -15.13 -5.24 -5.64
C GLY A 138 -14.73 -6.31 -6.64
N PHE A 139 -15.71 -7.02 -7.15
CA PHE A 139 -15.56 -7.99 -8.25
C PHE A 139 -15.62 -7.27 -9.59
N SER A 140 -14.65 -7.52 -10.45
CA SER A 140 -14.67 -7.18 -11.87
C SER A 140 -15.21 -8.38 -12.64
N TRP A 141 -16.44 -8.27 -13.13
CA TRP A 141 -17.07 -9.27 -14.00
C TRP A 141 -16.97 -8.79 -15.45
N ARG A 142 -15.90 -9.19 -16.12
CA ARG A 142 -15.63 -8.82 -17.52
C ARG A 142 -15.59 -10.08 -18.39
N GLU A 143 -15.38 -9.87 -19.68
CA GLU A 143 -15.15 -10.91 -20.69
C GLU A 143 -13.85 -10.59 -21.42
N ASP A 144 -13.15 -11.62 -21.84
CA ASP A 144 -12.01 -11.51 -22.75
C ASP A 144 -12.48 -11.21 -24.19
N GLU A 145 -11.54 -11.09 -25.13
CA GLU A 145 -11.84 -10.80 -26.54
C GLU A 145 -12.63 -11.93 -27.23
N ASN A 146 -12.66 -13.13 -26.65
CA ASN A 146 -13.38 -14.30 -27.16
C ASN A 146 -14.75 -14.49 -26.47
N GLY A 147 -15.11 -13.63 -25.50
CA GLY A 147 -16.35 -13.70 -24.74
C GLY A 147 -16.29 -14.68 -23.57
N ASN A 148 -15.11 -15.16 -23.17
CA ASN A 148 -14.97 -15.96 -21.95
C ASN A 148 -14.99 -15.06 -20.71
N PRO A 149 -15.54 -15.53 -19.58
CA PRO A 149 -15.45 -14.79 -18.32
C PRO A 149 -14.01 -14.40 -17.96
N PHE A 150 -13.81 -13.13 -17.63
CA PHE A 150 -12.56 -12.56 -17.15
C PHE A 150 -12.85 -11.82 -15.84
N ILE A 151 -12.60 -12.51 -14.72
CA ILE A 151 -13.09 -12.13 -13.39
C ILE A 151 -11.88 -11.93 -12.49
N ALA A 152 -11.89 -10.85 -11.70
CA ALA A 152 -10.88 -10.59 -10.70
C ALA A 152 -11.43 -9.76 -9.55
N THR A 153 -10.80 -9.85 -8.36
CA THR A 153 -11.12 -9.06 -7.18
C THR A 153 -10.13 -7.91 -6.98
N SER A 154 -10.59 -6.82 -6.37
CA SER A 154 -9.74 -5.74 -5.86
C SER A 154 -10.36 -5.20 -4.56
N ASN A 155 -9.60 -5.16 -3.46
CA ASN A 155 -10.19 -4.98 -2.13
C ASN A 155 -9.51 -3.92 -1.28
N GLN A 156 -8.40 -3.31 -1.71
CA GLN A 156 -7.77 -2.22 -0.99
C GLN A 156 -8.79 -1.10 -0.72
N GLY A 157 -8.75 -0.49 0.44
CA GLY A 157 -9.67 0.56 0.87
C GLY A 157 -11.09 0.07 1.20
N ILE A 158 -11.74 -0.73 0.34
CA ILE A 158 -13.09 -1.22 0.61
C ILE A 158 -13.12 -2.39 1.60
N GLY A 159 -12.02 -3.17 1.67
CA GLY A 159 -11.86 -4.32 2.56
C GLY A 159 -12.31 -5.65 1.97
N ALA A 160 -11.71 -6.73 2.46
CA ALA A 160 -11.96 -8.09 2.01
C ALA A 160 -13.38 -8.59 2.33
N SER A 161 -13.99 -8.04 3.38
CA SER A 161 -15.36 -8.40 3.81
C SER A 161 -16.44 -8.09 2.78
N ILE A 162 -16.12 -7.42 1.66
CA ILE A 162 -17.07 -7.26 0.54
C ILE A 162 -17.44 -8.57 -0.15
N TRP A 163 -16.66 -9.65 0.03
CA TRP A 163 -16.92 -10.90 -0.65
C TRP A 163 -16.77 -12.17 0.20
N TRP A 164 -16.00 -12.12 1.32
CA TRP A 164 -15.85 -13.26 2.22
C TRP A 164 -15.82 -12.84 3.68
N PRO A 165 -16.34 -13.66 4.62
CA PRO A 165 -16.35 -13.34 6.04
C PRO A 165 -14.94 -13.50 6.64
N ASN A 166 -14.40 -12.44 7.26
CA ASN A 166 -13.07 -12.42 7.84
C ASN A 166 -12.95 -11.40 8.98
N LYS A 167 -11.78 -11.31 9.59
CA LYS A 167 -11.39 -10.25 10.53
C LYS A 167 -10.90 -9.05 9.73
N ASP A 168 -11.82 -8.23 9.21
CA ASP A 168 -11.52 -7.16 8.25
C ASP A 168 -10.87 -5.93 8.93
N HIS A 169 -9.64 -6.12 9.40
CA HIS A 169 -8.81 -5.07 9.99
C HIS A 169 -7.33 -5.41 9.77
N PRO A 170 -6.48 -4.45 9.37
CA PRO A 170 -5.10 -4.73 8.98
C PRO A 170 -4.14 -5.07 10.14
N TYR A 171 -4.58 -4.94 11.41
CA TYR A 171 -3.69 -5.17 12.55
C TYR A 171 -3.30 -6.64 12.78
N ASP A 172 -4.03 -7.59 12.20
CA ASP A 172 -3.90 -9.02 12.47
C ASP A 172 -3.99 -9.82 11.17
N GLU A 173 -2.94 -10.54 10.87
CA GLU A 173 -2.80 -11.39 9.70
C GLU A 173 -2.70 -12.86 10.14
N PRO A 174 -3.16 -13.84 9.33
CA PRO A 174 -3.10 -15.25 9.70
C PRO A 174 -1.64 -15.73 9.80
N ASN A 175 -1.18 -16.03 11.00
CA ASN A 175 0.22 -16.43 11.29
C ASN A 175 0.72 -17.61 10.45
N ARG A 176 -0.18 -18.44 9.95
CA ARG A 176 0.09 -19.65 9.14
C ARG A 176 -0.57 -19.58 7.76
N GLY A 177 -0.85 -18.37 7.28
CA GLY A 177 -1.36 -18.12 5.94
C GLY A 177 -2.78 -18.62 5.68
N VAL A 178 -3.03 -19.01 4.42
CA VAL A 178 -4.37 -19.35 3.91
C VAL A 178 -4.30 -20.57 2.99
N ASP A 179 -5.20 -21.54 3.19
CA ASP A 179 -5.56 -22.52 2.18
C ASP A 179 -6.78 -21.99 1.39
N LEU A 180 -6.65 -21.80 0.08
CA LEU A 180 -7.66 -21.20 -0.79
C LEU A 180 -8.12 -22.22 -1.84
N TYR A 181 -9.39 -22.65 -1.77
CA TYR A 181 -10.02 -23.57 -2.71
C TYR A 181 -10.97 -22.77 -3.60
N LEU A 182 -10.61 -22.64 -4.88
CA LEU A 182 -11.37 -21.88 -5.87
C LEU A 182 -12.02 -22.82 -6.87
N THR A 183 -13.35 -22.85 -6.92
CA THR A 183 -14.10 -23.65 -7.88
C THR A 183 -14.69 -22.75 -8.98
N ALA A 184 -14.40 -23.11 -10.23
CA ALA A 184 -14.86 -22.38 -11.41
C ALA A 184 -15.29 -23.36 -12.53
N PRO A 185 -16.07 -22.90 -13.55
CA PRO A 185 -16.47 -23.73 -14.70
C PRO A 185 -15.27 -24.38 -15.42
N LYS A 186 -15.43 -25.61 -15.91
CA LYS A 186 -14.35 -26.46 -16.46
C LYS A 186 -13.45 -25.84 -17.53
N HIS A 187 -13.96 -24.90 -18.30
CA HIS A 187 -13.21 -24.26 -19.39
C HIS A 187 -12.37 -23.05 -18.91
N LEU A 188 -12.46 -22.70 -17.62
CA LEU A 188 -11.73 -21.59 -17.00
C LEU A 188 -10.71 -22.12 -16.01
N VAL A 189 -9.72 -21.31 -15.72
CA VAL A 189 -8.71 -21.55 -14.68
C VAL A 189 -8.89 -20.53 -13.57
N ALA A 190 -8.84 -20.99 -12.32
CA ALA A 190 -8.88 -20.11 -11.15
C ALA A 190 -7.49 -19.98 -10.51
N VAL A 191 -7.02 -18.75 -10.36
CA VAL A 191 -5.69 -18.41 -9.81
C VAL A 191 -5.84 -17.58 -8.54
N GLY A 192 -5.15 -18.01 -7.48
CA GLY A 192 -5.08 -17.33 -6.18
C GLY A 192 -3.64 -17.08 -5.73
N ASN A 193 -3.51 -16.62 -4.50
CA ASN A 193 -2.22 -16.36 -3.84
C ASN A 193 -1.44 -17.64 -3.54
N GLY A 194 -0.14 -17.53 -3.35
CA GLY A 194 0.71 -18.65 -2.96
C GLY A 194 0.95 -19.67 -4.07
N ARG A 195 1.15 -20.92 -3.70
CA ARG A 195 1.47 -22.02 -4.63
C ARG A 195 0.26 -22.88 -4.94
N LEU A 196 0.15 -23.32 -6.19
CA LEU A 196 -0.82 -24.34 -6.58
C LEU A 196 -0.41 -25.70 -5.98
N VAL A 197 -1.26 -26.24 -5.10
CA VAL A 197 -1.02 -27.52 -4.41
C VAL A 197 -1.66 -28.68 -5.17
N ALA A 198 -2.89 -28.48 -5.62
CA ALA A 198 -3.67 -29.51 -6.31
C ALA A 198 -4.76 -28.92 -7.19
N THR A 199 -5.21 -29.71 -8.15
CA THR A 199 -6.42 -29.44 -8.93
C THR A 199 -7.28 -30.68 -8.91
N SER A 200 -8.60 -30.54 -8.64
CA SER A 200 -9.56 -31.62 -8.71
C SER A 200 -10.63 -31.30 -9.75
N GLU A 201 -11.01 -32.32 -10.53
CA GLU A 201 -12.12 -32.24 -11.48
C GLU A 201 -13.42 -32.70 -10.81
N GLU A 202 -14.44 -31.90 -10.94
CA GLU A 202 -15.79 -32.22 -10.44
C GLU A 202 -16.79 -32.27 -11.60
N THR A 203 -18.05 -32.61 -11.31
CA THR A 203 -19.06 -32.75 -12.35
C THR A 203 -19.29 -31.46 -13.14
N ASP A 204 -19.37 -30.33 -12.45
CA ASP A 204 -19.79 -29.05 -13.02
C ASP A 204 -18.68 -27.98 -13.05
N GLY A 205 -17.49 -28.28 -12.53
CA GLY A 205 -16.38 -27.37 -12.45
C GLY A 205 -15.06 -28.05 -12.15
N ASN A 206 -14.00 -27.25 -11.97
CA ASN A 206 -12.74 -27.67 -11.42
C ASN A 206 -12.44 -26.84 -10.18
N THR A 207 -11.77 -27.43 -9.19
CA THR A 207 -11.32 -26.75 -7.97
C THR A 207 -9.80 -26.69 -7.96
N TRP A 208 -9.26 -25.51 -7.78
CA TRP A 208 -7.83 -25.24 -7.60
C TRP A 208 -7.56 -24.97 -6.13
N HIS A 209 -6.66 -25.74 -5.53
CA HIS A 209 -6.17 -25.54 -4.17
C HIS A 209 -4.86 -24.77 -4.22
N TRP A 210 -4.91 -23.51 -3.85
CA TRP A 210 -3.78 -22.62 -3.64
C TRP A 210 -3.45 -22.54 -2.16
N LYS A 211 -2.16 -22.36 -1.82
CA LYS A 211 -1.71 -22.27 -0.44
C LYS A 211 -0.69 -21.17 -0.26
N VAL A 212 -0.96 -20.30 0.69
CA VAL A 212 -0.04 -19.34 1.26
C VAL A 212 0.38 -19.83 2.62
N ILE A 213 1.68 -19.83 2.92
CA ILE A 213 2.19 -20.27 4.23
C ILE A 213 2.68 -19.10 5.09
N ASN A 214 2.99 -17.97 4.48
CA ASN A 214 3.36 -16.74 5.16
C ASN A 214 2.12 -15.96 5.62
N PRO A 215 2.26 -15.06 6.61
CA PRO A 215 1.19 -14.10 6.92
C PRO A 215 0.76 -13.32 5.66
N ILE A 216 -0.51 -13.01 5.57
CA ILE A 216 -1.09 -12.28 4.44
C ILE A 216 -2.20 -11.35 4.92
N ASN A 217 -2.16 -10.09 4.49
CA ASN A 217 -3.26 -9.17 4.78
C ASN A 217 -4.56 -9.62 4.12
N ASN A 218 -5.69 -9.34 4.75
CA ASN A 218 -6.99 -9.85 4.28
C ASN A 218 -7.35 -9.35 2.89
N TYR A 219 -7.04 -8.09 2.57
CA TYR A 219 -7.39 -7.51 1.27
C TYR A 219 -6.53 -8.07 0.13
N GLY A 220 -5.34 -8.61 0.44
CA GLY A 220 -4.45 -9.25 -0.51
C GLY A 220 -4.93 -10.63 -0.98
N VAL A 221 -5.86 -11.28 -0.25
CA VAL A 221 -6.46 -12.55 -0.69
C VAL A 221 -7.34 -12.30 -1.90
N ASN A 222 -7.01 -12.93 -3.04
CA ASN A 222 -7.65 -12.65 -4.31
C ASN A 222 -8.23 -13.87 -5.02
N VAL A 223 -9.12 -13.59 -5.96
CA VAL A 223 -9.71 -14.56 -6.89
C VAL A 223 -9.56 -14.01 -8.31
N ASN A 224 -8.88 -14.76 -9.19
CA ASN A 224 -8.75 -14.44 -10.60
C ASN A 224 -9.21 -15.64 -11.43
N ILE A 225 -10.14 -15.44 -12.36
CA ILE A 225 -10.70 -16.52 -13.18
C ILE A 225 -10.80 -16.06 -14.63
N ALA A 226 -10.17 -16.82 -15.54
CA ALA A 226 -10.23 -16.58 -16.98
C ALA A 226 -9.85 -17.85 -17.76
N ASP A 227 -9.85 -17.77 -19.10
CA ASP A 227 -9.14 -18.73 -19.97
C ASP A 227 -7.64 -18.49 -19.88
N TYR A 228 -7.07 -18.76 -18.71
CA TYR A 228 -5.65 -18.57 -18.47
C TYR A 228 -4.80 -19.69 -19.07
N VAL A 229 -3.62 -19.28 -19.53
CA VAL A 229 -2.45 -20.12 -19.75
C VAL A 229 -1.32 -19.61 -18.88
N SER A 230 -0.36 -20.49 -18.56
CA SER A 230 0.77 -20.12 -17.71
C SER A 230 2.10 -20.43 -18.36
N PHE A 231 3.12 -19.69 -17.95
CA PHE A 231 4.53 -20.00 -18.15
C PHE A 231 5.29 -19.59 -16.88
N SER A 232 6.51 -20.08 -16.72
CA SER A 232 7.31 -19.84 -15.52
C SER A 232 8.78 -19.78 -15.83
N GLU A 233 9.52 -19.19 -14.91
CA GLU A 233 10.98 -19.20 -14.89
C GLU A 233 11.51 -19.35 -13.46
N LYS A 234 12.83 -19.48 -13.34
CA LYS A 234 13.51 -19.49 -12.04
C LYS A 234 14.39 -18.26 -11.94
N TYR A 235 14.26 -17.55 -10.82
CA TYR A 235 15.12 -16.42 -10.50
C TYR A 235 16.10 -16.83 -9.39
N GLU A 236 17.40 -16.65 -9.60
CA GLU A 236 18.43 -16.87 -8.58
C GLU A 236 18.61 -15.57 -7.78
N GLY A 237 17.92 -15.50 -6.65
CA GLY A 237 17.94 -14.31 -5.79
C GLY A 237 18.72 -14.54 -4.49
N LEU A 238 18.59 -13.60 -3.54
CA LEU A 238 19.40 -13.58 -2.31
C LEU A 238 19.15 -14.74 -1.34
N LYS A 239 17.97 -15.38 -1.38
CA LYS A 239 17.66 -16.60 -0.59
C LYS A 239 17.72 -17.89 -1.42
N GLY A 240 18.28 -17.86 -2.63
CA GLY A 240 18.36 -18.99 -3.55
C GLY A 240 17.35 -18.91 -4.68
N MET A 241 16.90 -20.07 -5.18
CA MET A 241 16.01 -20.12 -6.36
C MET A 241 14.58 -19.75 -5.98
N LEU A 242 14.06 -18.70 -6.58
CA LEU A 242 12.65 -18.28 -6.51
C LEU A 242 11.90 -18.80 -7.73
N ASP A 243 10.75 -19.41 -7.51
CA ASP A 243 9.79 -19.72 -8.57
C ASP A 243 9.05 -18.45 -8.98
N VAL A 244 9.08 -18.13 -10.27
CA VAL A 244 8.38 -17.00 -10.86
C VAL A 244 7.38 -17.53 -11.87
N GLU A 245 6.11 -17.23 -11.67
CA GLU A 245 5.01 -17.75 -12.46
C GLU A 245 4.20 -16.61 -13.11
N TYR A 246 3.68 -16.87 -14.30
CA TYR A 246 2.90 -15.92 -15.07
C TYR A 246 1.61 -16.58 -15.53
N TRP A 247 0.48 -15.96 -15.22
CA TRP A 247 -0.86 -16.41 -15.62
C TRP A 247 -1.53 -15.33 -16.45
N VAL A 248 -1.77 -15.61 -17.71
CA VAL A 248 -2.26 -14.62 -18.69
C VAL A 248 -3.38 -15.19 -19.53
N VAL A 249 -4.25 -14.33 -20.03
CA VAL A 249 -5.25 -14.72 -21.02
C VAL A 249 -4.57 -15.33 -22.23
N ARG A 250 -5.08 -16.44 -22.73
CA ARG A 250 -4.45 -17.26 -23.77
C ARG A 250 -3.91 -16.47 -24.98
N ASP A 251 -4.70 -15.51 -25.46
CA ASP A 251 -4.34 -14.73 -26.66
C ASP A 251 -3.25 -13.68 -26.40
N HIS A 252 -2.89 -13.46 -25.13
CA HIS A 252 -1.87 -12.51 -24.73
C HIS A 252 -0.51 -13.13 -24.41
N LEU A 253 -0.38 -14.46 -24.54
CA LEU A 253 0.81 -15.22 -24.13
C LEU A 253 2.12 -14.66 -24.71
N ASP A 254 2.14 -14.33 -26.01
CA ASP A 254 3.36 -13.86 -26.66
C ASP A 254 3.74 -12.44 -26.21
N LYS A 255 2.74 -11.55 -26.05
CA LYS A 255 2.96 -10.20 -25.48
C LYS A 255 3.49 -10.26 -24.06
N ALA A 256 2.93 -11.17 -23.26
CA ALA A 256 3.35 -11.38 -21.88
C ALA A 256 4.80 -11.86 -21.79
N LYS A 257 5.20 -12.84 -22.62
CA LYS A 257 6.58 -13.33 -22.65
C LYS A 257 7.60 -12.25 -22.99
N GLU A 258 7.22 -11.27 -23.81
CA GLU A 258 8.07 -10.11 -24.13
C GLU A 258 8.12 -9.12 -22.95
N GLN A 259 6.96 -8.69 -22.47
CA GLN A 259 6.87 -7.61 -21.46
C GLN A 259 7.39 -8.04 -20.08
N PHE A 260 7.11 -9.29 -19.69
CA PHE A 260 7.45 -9.79 -18.36
C PHE A 260 8.93 -10.14 -18.18
N GLN A 261 9.76 -10.00 -19.22
CA GLN A 261 11.23 -9.99 -19.07
C GLN A 261 11.74 -8.87 -18.15
N GLN A 262 10.86 -7.93 -17.76
CA GLN A 262 11.17 -6.91 -16.78
C GLN A 262 11.12 -7.44 -15.34
N VAL A 263 10.45 -8.57 -15.06
CA VAL A 263 10.30 -9.10 -13.70
C VAL A 263 11.63 -9.51 -13.07
N PRO A 264 12.51 -10.28 -13.70
CA PRO A 264 13.83 -10.57 -13.12
C PRO A 264 14.64 -9.30 -12.81
N LYS A 265 14.56 -8.28 -13.68
CA LYS A 265 15.24 -6.99 -13.46
C LYS A 265 14.67 -6.22 -12.28
N MET A 266 13.35 -6.29 -12.09
CA MET A 266 12.67 -5.71 -10.94
C MET A 266 13.13 -6.40 -9.65
N LEU A 267 13.12 -7.73 -9.61
CA LEU A 267 13.56 -8.51 -8.46
C LEU A 267 15.03 -8.20 -8.11
N GLU A 268 15.92 -8.11 -9.11
CA GLU A 268 17.33 -7.77 -8.91
C GLU A 268 17.48 -6.39 -8.24
N ALA A 269 16.81 -5.37 -8.76
CA ALA A 269 16.86 -4.02 -8.21
C ALA A 269 16.27 -3.95 -6.78
N PHE A 270 15.14 -4.63 -6.55
CA PHE A 270 14.47 -4.56 -5.25
C PHE A 270 15.15 -5.40 -4.18
N GLU A 271 15.72 -6.56 -4.54
CA GLU A 271 16.57 -7.31 -3.60
C GLU A 271 17.85 -6.52 -3.24
N TYR A 272 18.41 -5.75 -4.19
CA TYR A 272 19.53 -4.87 -3.89
C TYR A 272 19.16 -3.80 -2.87
N TRP A 273 18.01 -3.12 -3.05
CA TRP A 273 17.62 -1.99 -2.19
C TRP A 273 16.95 -2.40 -0.89
N PHE A 274 16.13 -3.45 -0.89
CA PHE A 274 15.23 -3.81 0.22
C PHE A 274 15.60 -5.11 0.90
N GLY A 275 16.53 -5.88 0.34
CA GLY A 275 16.82 -7.25 0.79
C GLY A 275 15.97 -8.30 0.10
N PRO A 276 16.11 -9.56 0.51
CA PRO A 276 15.50 -10.69 -0.20
C PRO A 276 14.00 -10.53 -0.37
N TYR A 277 13.46 -11.02 -1.51
CA TYR A 277 12.02 -11.14 -1.71
C TYR A 277 11.38 -11.81 -0.48
N PRO A 278 10.29 -11.24 0.10
CA PRO A 278 9.82 -11.69 1.42
C PRO A 278 9.13 -13.06 1.43
N PHE A 279 8.62 -13.54 0.28
CA PHE A 279 7.70 -14.68 0.17
C PHE A 279 8.24 -15.78 -0.74
N TYR A 280 9.53 -16.18 -0.59
CA TYR A 280 10.15 -17.25 -1.39
C TYR A 280 9.36 -18.54 -1.33
N GLU A 281 8.78 -18.86 -0.19
CA GLU A 281 8.01 -20.07 0.05
C GLU A 281 6.70 -20.09 -0.75
N ASP A 282 6.12 -18.91 -1.01
CA ASP A 282 4.83 -18.72 -1.68
C ASP A 282 4.98 -18.45 -3.19
N SER A 283 6.21 -18.37 -3.72
CA SER A 283 6.56 -17.97 -5.09
C SER A 283 6.23 -16.50 -5.39
N PHE A 284 6.67 -16.00 -6.55
CA PHE A 284 6.23 -14.73 -7.12
C PHE A 284 5.34 -15.01 -8.34
N LYS A 285 4.20 -14.32 -8.46
CA LYS A 285 3.34 -14.42 -9.64
C LYS A 285 2.91 -13.06 -10.16
N LEU A 286 2.84 -12.93 -11.51
CA LEU A 286 2.00 -11.94 -12.17
C LEU A 286 0.77 -12.62 -12.76
N VAL A 287 -0.40 -12.08 -12.47
CA VAL A 287 -1.68 -12.58 -12.96
C VAL A 287 -2.39 -11.48 -13.74
N GLU A 288 -2.64 -11.72 -15.03
CA GLU A 288 -3.35 -10.75 -15.86
C GLU A 288 -4.81 -10.59 -15.40
N VAL A 289 -5.28 -9.34 -15.30
CA VAL A 289 -6.61 -8.99 -14.82
C VAL A 289 -7.27 -7.91 -15.69
N PRO A 290 -8.61 -7.76 -15.66
CA PRO A 290 -9.34 -6.80 -16.48
C PRO A 290 -9.32 -5.36 -15.92
N TYR A 291 -8.37 -5.02 -15.07
CA TYR A 291 -8.14 -3.67 -14.54
C TYR A 291 -6.63 -3.39 -14.50
N LEU A 292 -6.21 -2.21 -14.01
CA LEU A 292 -4.82 -1.74 -14.17
C LEU A 292 -3.78 -2.60 -13.45
N GLY A 293 -3.96 -2.85 -12.18
CA GLY A 293 -3.07 -3.63 -11.31
C GLY A 293 -3.47 -3.54 -9.85
N MET A 294 -2.90 -4.39 -9.02
CA MET A 294 -3.12 -4.44 -7.58
C MET A 294 -2.05 -5.33 -6.91
N GLU A 295 -1.66 -4.98 -5.71
CA GLU A 295 -0.55 -5.55 -4.95
C GLU A 295 -0.88 -6.86 -4.21
N HIS A 296 -1.68 -7.74 -4.75
CA HIS A 296 -2.02 -9.00 -4.08
C HIS A 296 -0.78 -9.86 -3.81
N GLN A 297 -0.50 -10.16 -2.55
CA GLN A 297 0.68 -10.90 -2.11
C GLN A 297 0.90 -12.21 -2.90
N SER A 298 2.10 -12.42 -3.43
CA SER A 298 2.47 -13.60 -4.24
C SER A 298 1.52 -13.92 -5.42
N SER A 299 0.70 -12.94 -5.81
CA SER A 299 -0.29 -13.00 -6.89
C SER A 299 -0.56 -11.60 -7.44
N VAL A 300 0.52 -10.83 -7.64
CA VAL A 300 0.47 -9.44 -8.14
C VAL A 300 -0.34 -9.39 -9.43
N THR A 301 -1.36 -8.54 -9.48
CA THR A 301 -2.26 -8.49 -10.63
C THR A 301 -1.86 -7.40 -11.62
N TYR A 302 -1.99 -7.70 -12.91
CA TYR A 302 -1.44 -6.92 -14.01
C TYR A 302 -2.47 -6.63 -15.10
N GLY A 303 -2.60 -5.38 -15.50
CA GLY A 303 -3.48 -4.97 -16.61
C GLY A 303 -2.99 -3.72 -17.36
N ASN A 304 -1.69 -3.45 -17.37
CA ASN A 304 -1.06 -2.31 -18.04
C ASN A 304 -1.00 -2.44 -19.58
N ARG A 305 -1.71 -3.41 -20.13
CA ARG A 305 -1.81 -3.66 -21.59
C ARG A 305 -0.45 -3.88 -22.27
N TYR A 306 0.51 -4.46 -21.55
CA TYR A 306 1.85 -4.75 -22.04
C TYR A 306 2.57 -3.50 -22.59
N LYS A 307 2.54 -2.40 -21.83
CA LYS A 307 3.16 -1.12 -22.20
C LYS A 307 4.07 -0.62 -21.08
N ASN A 308 5.19 -0.02 -21.47
CA ASN A 308 5.98 0.76 -20.54
C ASN A 308 5.25 2.05 -20.14
N GLY A 309 5.58 2.59 -18.95
CA GLY A 309 4.89 3.70 -18.33
C GLY A 309 3.52 3.31 -17.80
N TYR A 310 2.79 4.28 -17.30
CA TYR A 310 1.41 4.13 -16.82
C TYR A 310 0.44 4.14 -18.00
N LEU A 311 0.04 2.96 -18.49
CA LEU A 311 -0.73 2.80 -19.74
C LEU A 311 -0.10 3.51 -20.94
N GLY A 312 1.23 3.55 -21.02
CA GLY A 312 1.99 4.20 -22.09
C GLY A 312 2.30 5.68 -21.85
N ARG A 313 2.06 6.20 -20.63
CA ARG A 313 2.35 7.60 -20.26
C ARG A 313 3.47 7.68 -19.22
N ASP A 314 4.28 8.72 -19.32
CA ASP A 314 5.26 9.07 -18.30
C ASP A 314 4.62 9.95 -17.24
N LEU A 315 4.59 9.49 -15.99
CA LEU A 315 4.04 10.26 -14.86
C LEU A 315 4.98 11.38 -14.40
N SER A 316 6.28 11.25 -14.65
CA SER A 316 7.28 12.25 -14.27
C SER A 316 7.46 13.38 -15.29
N ASP A 317 7.08 13.15 -16.56
CA ASP A 317 7.32 14.06 -17.70
C ASP A 317 8.80 14.27 -18.04
N THR A 318 9.66 13.33 -17.62
CA THR A 318 11.12 13.38 -17.86
C THR A 318 11.60 12.42 -18.93
N GLY A 319 10.74 11.51 -19.39
CA GLY A 319 11.06 10.40 -20.27
C GLY A 319 11.46 9.11 -19.54
N TRP A 320 11.86 9.19 -18.28
CA TRP A 320 12.29 8.04 -17.49
C TRP A 320 11.15 7.07 -17.18
N GLY A 321 9.94 7.56 -16.95
CA GLY A 321 8.76 6.72 -16.70
C GLY A 321 8.38 5.81 -17.87
N LEU A 322 8.91 6.02 -19.09
CA LEU A 322 8.72 5.14 -20.24
C LEU A 322 9.80 4.05 -20.36
N LYS A 323 10.77 4.00 -19.45
CA LYS A 323 11.85 2.99 -19.47
C LYS A 323 11.46 1.68 -18.81
N PHE A 324 10.35 1.64 -18.10
CA PHE A 324 9.84 0.46 -17.38
C PHE A 324 8.32 0.35 -17.47
N ASP A 325 7.78 -0.84 -17.24
CA ASP A 325 6.35 -1.05 -17.03
C ASP A 325 5.97 -0.64 -15.61
N PHE A 326 5.17 0.43 -15.51
CA PHE A 326 4.80 1.02 -14.23
C PHE A 326 4.15 -0.01 -13.29
N ILE A 327 3.23 -0.83 -13.79
CA ILE A 327 2.50 -1.79 -12.96
C ILE A 327 3.40 -2.92 -12.48
N ILE A 328 4.31 -3.43 -13.32
CA ILE A 328 5.26 -4.44 -12.86
C ILE A 328 6.12 -3.90 -11.71
N ILE A 329 6.62 -2.67 -11.83
CA ILE A 329 7.51 -2.09 -10.82
C ILE A 329 6.75 -1.67 -9.57
N HIS A 330 5.66 -0.92 -9.71
CA HIS A 330 4.88 -0.40 -8.60
C HIS A 330 4.24 -1.53 -7.78
N GLU A 331 3.41 -2.36 -8.39
CA GLU A 331 2.67 -3.41 -7.66
C GLU A 331 3.60 -4.47 -7.05
N SER A 332 4.75 -4.74 -7.68
CA SER A 332 5.73 -5.66 -7.08
C SER A 332 6.52 -5.03 -5.94
N GLY A 333 6.68 -3.70 -5.90
CA GLY A 333 7.28 -2.99 -4.77
C GLY A 333 6.51 -3.18 -3.48
N HIS A 334 5.21 -3.34 -3.59
CA HIS A 334 4.33 -3.63 -2.47
C HIS A 334 4.57 -4.99 -1.80
N GLU A 335 5.25 -5.93 -2.45
CA GLU A 335 5.66 -7.17 -1.77
C GLU A 335 6.55 -6.87 -0.55
N TRP A 336 7.38 -5.82 -0.60
CA TRP A 336 8.18 -5.35 0.54
C TRP A 336 7.45 -4.35 1.43
N PHE A 337 6.61 -3.45 0.83
CA PHE A 337 5.91 -2.38 1.56
C PHE A 337 4.40 -2.41 1.27
N ALA A 338 3.69 -3.17 1.96
CA ALA A 338 2.27 -3.48 2.10
C ALA A 338 2.08 -4.93 2.56
N ASN A 339 2.78 -5.89 1.90
CA ASN A 339 2.61 -7.32 2.16
C ASN A 339 3.59 -7.80 3.25
N ASN A 340 4.89 -7.44 3.18
CA ASN A 340 5.87 -7.76 4.22
C ASN A 340 5.77 -6.82 5.43
N ILE A 341 5.64 -5.51 5.17
CA ILE A 341 5.47 -4.48 6.19
C ILE A 341 4.09 -3.85 5.98
N THR A 342 3.11 -4.30 6.73
CA THR A 342 1.71 -3.88 6.61
C THR A 342 1.39 -2.73 7.56
N ASN A 343 0.65 -1.73 7.13
CA ASN A 343 0.13 -0.70 8.04
C ASN A 343 -0.88 -1.29 9.02
N LYS A 344 -0.69 -1.02 10.31
CA LYS A 344 -1.58 -1.50 11.38
C LYS A 344 -2.94 -0.81 11.39
N ASP A 345 -3.03 0.39 10.84
CA ASP A 345 -4.24 1.17 10.65
C ASP A 345 -4.18 1.82 9.25
N VAL A 346 -5.31 1.89 8.58
CA VAL A 346 -5.42 2.49 7.24
C VAL A 346 -4.96 3.97 7.22
N ALA A 347 -5.00 4.65 8.35
CA ALA A 347 -4.44 5.99 8.52
C ALA A 347 -2.95 6.08 8.11
N ASP A 348 -2.21 4.97 8.23
CA ASP A 348 -0.78 4.86 7.94
C ASP A 348 -0.49 4.32 6.53
N MET A 349 -1.44 4.39 5.59
CA MET A 349 -1.32 3.86 4.23
C MET A 349 -0.12 4.41 3.45
N TRP A 350 0.42 5.56 3.83
CA TRP A 350 1.63 6.10 3.21
C TRP A 350 2.86 5.16 3.32
N ILE A 351 2.87 4.25 4.31
CA ILE A 351 3.91 3.21 4.43
C ILE A 351 3.88 2.28 3.21
N HIS A 352 2.69 1.93 2.75
CA HIS A 352 2.52 1.15 1.53
C HIS A 352 2.89 1.99 0.31
N GLU A 353 2.18 3.08 0.12
CA GLU A 353 2.20 3.82 -1.13
C GLU A 353 3.44 4.72 -1.30
N GLY A 354 3.92 5.33 -0.23
CA GLY A 354 5.07 6.23 -0.26
C GLY A 354 6.39 5.49 -0.55
N PHE A 355 6.62 4.36 0.13
CA PHE A 355 7.81 3.54 -0.13
C PHE A 355 7.73 2.87 -1.49
N THR A 356 6.56 2.41 -1.90
CA THR A 356 6.38 1.78 -3.21
C THR A 356 6.50 2.78 -4.35
N ALA A 357 5.94 3.98 -4.26
CA ALA A 357 6.17 5.03 -5.24
C ALA A 357 7.67 5.43 -5.30
N TYR A 358 8.39 5.35 -4.18
CA TYR A 358 9.84 5.56 -4.17
C TYR A 358 10.63 4.39 -4.78
N SER A 359 10.10 3.18 -4.74
CA SER A 359 10.72 2.01 -5.37
C SER A 359 10.88 2.17 -6.89
N GLU A 360 9.96 2.90 -7.55
CA GLU A 360 10.06 3.27 -8.97
C GLU A 360 11.35 4.05 -9.26
N SER A 361 11.66 5.02 -8.40
CA SER A 361 12.91 5.80 -8.47
C SER A 361 14.14 4.94 -8.19
N LEU A 362 14.07 4.05 -7.21
CA LEU A 362 15.17 3.14 -6.86
C LEU A 362 15.43 2.08 -7.94
N TYR A 363 14.40 1.63 -8.66
CA TYR A 363 14.56 0.81 -9.85
C TYR A 363 15.34 1.56 -10.94
N LEU A 364 14.99 2.82 -11.18
CA LEU A 364 15.73 3.66 -12.15
C LEU A 364 17.17 3.93 -11.68
N ASP A 365 17.40 4.13 -10.38
CA ASP A 365 18.74 4.29 -9.84
C ASP A 365 19.62 3.07 -10.14
N TYR A 366 19.12 1.88 -9.85
CA TYR A 366 19.84 0.63 -10.08
C TYR A 366 20.22 0.40 -11.54
N HIS A 367 19.29 0.64 -12.47
CA HIS A 367 19.47 0.32 -13.88
C HIS A 367 20.00 1.48 -14.73
N PHE A 368 19.77 2.74 -14.32
CA PHE A 368 20.06 3.93 -15.13
C PHE A 368 20.85 5.00 -14.37
N GLY A 369 21.09 4.80 -13.08
CA GLY A 369 21.89 5.69 -12.23
C GLY A 369 21.09 6.80 -11.54
N THR A 370 21.73 7.45 -10.56
CA THR A 370 21.16 8.43 -9.65
C THR A 370 20.49 9.63 -10.32
N THR A 371 21.02 10.08 -11.45
CA THR A 371 20.39 11.19 -12.20
C THR A 371 18.99 10.81 -12.72
N ALA A 372 18.83 9.60 -13.25
CA ALA A 372 17.54 9.11 -13.73
C ALA A 372 16.53 9.02 -12.59
N ALA A 373 16.97 8.50 -11.45
CA ALA A 373 16.17 8.39 -10.22
C ALA A 373 15.71 9.75 -9.69
N SER A 374 16.65 10.70 -9.58
CA SER A 374 16.38 12.05 -9.11
C SER A 374 15.40 12.78 -10.04
N GLU A 375 15.67 12.80 -11.34
CA GLU A 375 14.79 13.45 -12.31
C GLU A 375 13.37 12.88 -12.29
N TYR A 376 13.24 11.56 -12.16
CA TYR A 376 11.94 10.89 -12.08
C TYR A 376 11.16 11.29 -10.83
N VAL A 377 11.73 11.12 -9.63
CA VAL A 377 11.03 11.44 -8.38
C VAL A 377 10.70 12.92 -8.26
N VAL A 378 11.60 13.81 -8.68
CA VAL A 378 11.35 15.26 -8.73
C VAL A 378 10.24 15.59 -9.74
N GLY A 379 10.25 14.95 -10.90
CA GLY A 379 9.22 15.11 -11.93
C GLY A 379 7.81 14.74 -11.43
N THR A 380 7.69 13.74 -10.55
CA THR A 380 6.39 13.32 -9.99
C THR A 380 5.76 14.36 -9.05
N ARG A 381 6.51 15.37 -8.56
CA ARG A 381 5.99 16.45 -7.70
C ARG A 381 4.79 17.18 -8.29
N ARG A 382 4.69 17.24 -9.62
CA ARG A 382 3.54 17.84 -10.31
C ARG A 382 2.21 17.17 -9.99
N MET A 383 2.23 15.96 -9.44
CA MET A 383 1.04 15.21 -9.05
C MET A 383 0.61 15.51 -7.62
N ILE A 384 1.45 16.17 -6.82
CA ILE A 384 1.20 16.48 -5.42
C ILE A 384 0.25 17.68 -5.31
N ARG A 385 -0.81 17.55 -4.51
CA ARG A 385 -1.86 18.55 -4.34
C ARG A 385 -1.77 19.32 -3.02
N ASN A 386 -1.19 18.71 -1.98
CA ASN A 386 -1.17 19.22 -0.61
C ASN A 386 -2.57 19.64 -0.10
N ASP A 387 -3.59 18.83 -0.41
CA ASP A 387 -4.99 19.10 -0.07
C ASP A 387 -5.33 18.78 1.40
N ARG A 388 -4.66 17.78 1.97
CA ARG A 388 -4.78 17.36 3.38
C ARG A 388 -3.53 16.57 3.79
N PRO A 389 -3.31 16.31 5.09
CA PRO A 389 -2.22 15.45 5.55
C PRO A 389 -2.25 14.06 4.92
N ILE A 390 -1.08 13.45 4.73
CA ILE A 390 -0.98 12.09 4.18
C ILE A 390 -1.22 11.01 5.22
N ILE A 391 -1.09 11.32 6.51
CA ILE A 391 -1.60 10.47 7.59
C ILE A 391 -3.10 10.70 7.74
N GLY A 392 -3.86 9.61 7.79
CA GLY A 392 -5.31 9.62 7.92
C GLY A 392 -5.81 9.78 9.35
N THR A 393 -7.06 9.40 9.56
CA THR A 393 -7.69 9.41 10.90
C THR A 393 -7.73 7.99 11.44
N TYR A 394 -7.05 7.77 12.55
CA TYR A 394 -6.97 6.46 13.20
C TYR A 394 -8.32 5.97 13.76
N ASN A 395 -8.46 4.64 13.81
CA ASN A 395 -9.61 3.93 14.40
C ASN A 395 -10.96 4.17 13.71
N VAL A 396 -10.96 4.64 12.47
CA VAL A 396 -12.19 4.91 11.69
C VAL A 396 -12.08 4.49 10.23
N HIS A 397 -11.08 3.67 9.90
CA HIS A 397 -10.82 3.18 8.55
C HIS A 397 -10.79 4.31 7.50
N HIS A 398 -9.98 5.34 7.76
CA HIS A 398 -9.90 6.52 6.92
C HIS A 398 -8.45 6.87 6.60
N GLU A 399 -8.07 6.68 5.34
CA GLU A 399 -6.75 7.03 4.81
C GLU A 399 -6.52 8.54 4.71
N GLY A 400 -5.27 8.94 4.61
CA GLY A 400 -4.87 10.32 4.36
C GLY A 400 -5.08 10.75 2.91
N SER A 401 -4.39 11.83 2.52
CA SER A 401 -4.40 12.31 1.14
C SER A 401 -3.80 11.30 0.17
N GLY A 402 -4.31 11.26 -1.07
CA GLY A 402 -3.66 10.56 -2.18
C GLY A 402 -2.24 11.06 -2.49
N ASP A 403 -1.81 12.16 -1.87
CA ASP A 403 -0.41 12.60 -1.91
C ASP A 403 0.54 11.63 -1.20
N MET A 404 0.02 10.62 -0.48
CA MET A 404 0.81 9.56 0.16
C MET A 404 1.78 8.87 -0.83
N TYR A 405 1.43 8.79 -2.11
CA TYR A 405 2.29 8.29 -3.18
C TYR A 405 3.50 9.20 -3.42
N TYR A 406 3.32 10.27 -4.15
CA TYR A 406 4.43 11.08 -4.66
C TYR A 406 5.00 12.05 -3.64
N LYS A 407 4.19 12.59 -2.72
CA LYS A 407 4.73 13.32 -1.57
C LYS A 407 5.53 12.37 -0.67
N GLY A 408 5.00 11.16 -0.41
CA GLY A 408 5.72 10.12 0.33
C GLY A 408 7.07 9.78 -0.31
N ALA A 409 7.11 9.52 -1.62
CA ALA A 409 8.34 9.25 -2.36
C ALA A 409 9.35 10.43 -2.27
N ASN A 410 8.88 11.67 -2.42
CA ASN A 410 9.74 12.87 -2.33
C ASN A 410 10.25 13.14 -0.92
N ILE A 411 9.50 12.77 0.12
CA ILE A 411 9.96 12.82 1.52
C ILE A 411 11.13 11.83 1.71
N LEU A 412 10.98 10.59 1.25
CA LEU A 412 12.02 9.57 1.33
C LEU A 412 13.26 9.95 0.52
N HIS A 413 13.08 10.54 -0.66
CA HIS A 413 14.18 11.04 -1.47
C HIS A 413 14.92 12.19 -0.77
N THR A 414 14.20 13.11 -0.11
CA THR A 414 14.79 14.19 0.69
C THR A 414 15.63 13.62 1.85
N LEU A 415 15.15 12.58 2.54
CA LEU A 415 15.92 11.90 3.59
C LEU A 415 17.22 11.28 3.07
N ARG A 416 17.20 10.67 1.88
CA ARG A 416 18.41 10.17 1.22
C ARG A 416 19.43 11.29 1.02
N GLN A 417 18.97 12.47 0.59
CA GLN A 417 19.87 13.62 0.41
C GLN A 417 20.47 14.12 1.73
N LEU A 418 19.70 14.10 2.82
CA LEU A 418 20.19 14.50 4.15
C LEU A 418 21.31 13.59 4.67
N LEU A 419 21.35 12.34 4.24
CA LEU A 419 22.37 11.38 4.66
C LEU A 419 23.69 11.53 3.89
N GLU A 420 23.65 11.95 2.62
CA GLU A 420 24.81 11.99 1.71
C GLU A 420 25.59 10.65 1.66
N ASP A 421 24.90 9.54 1.94
CA ASP A 421 25.49 8.19 2.04
C ASP A 421 24.49 7.16 1.53
N ASP A 422 24.64 6.79 0.28
CA ASP A 422 23.73 5.85 -0.41
C ASP A 422 23.82 4.43 0.18
N GLU A 423 25.00 4.02 0.67
CA GLU A 423 25.15 2.72 1.33
C GLU A 423 24.40 2.71 2.67
N LYS A 424 24.51 3.77 3.44
CA LYS A 424 23.75 3.94 4.69
C LYS A 424 22.24 3.97 4.41
N TRP A 425 21.79 4.69 3.37
CA TRP A 425 20.38 4.72 2.97
C TRP A 425 19.87 3.33 2.59
N ARG A 426 20.60 2.62 1.77
CA ARG A 426 20.30 1.22 1.41
C ARG A 426 20.21 0.33 2.66
N ASN A 427 21.16 0.44 3.59
CA ASN A 427 21.17 -0.33 4.83
C ASN A 427 19.95 0.01 5.72
N ILE A 428 19.45 1.25 5.72
CA ILE A 428 18.21 1.63 6.40
C ILE A 428 17.01 0.91 5.77
N LEU A 429 16.87 0.91 4.45
CA LEU A 429 15.77 0.27 3.74
C LEU A 429 15.78 -1.27 3.91
N MET A 430 16.95 -1.90 3.80
CA MET A 430 17.11 -3.33 4.08
C MET A 430 16.78 -3.67 5.54
N GLY A 431 17.26 -2.85 6.47
CA GLY A 431 17.04 -3.04 7.89
C GLY A 431 15.58 -2.82 8.32
N LEU A 432 14.81 -1.96 7.63
CA LEU A 432 13.36 -1.87 7.78
C LEU A 432 12.71 -3.23 7.50
N ASN A 433 13.01 -3.81 6.32
CA ASN A 433 12.44 -5.08 5.90
C ASN A 433 12.87 -6.27 6.77
N GLN A 434 14.04 -6.20 7.40
CA GLN A 434 14.51 -7.22 8.37
C GLN A 434 13.83 -7.03 9.74
N THR A 435 13.71 -5.78 10.21
CA THR A 435 13.19 -5.48 11.54
C THR A 435 11.70 -5.73 11.65
N PHE A 436 10.96 -5.37 10.60
CA PHE A 436 9.51 -5.50 10.53
C PHE A 436 9.07 -6.63 9.60
N TYR A 437 9.91 -7.65 9.46
CA TYR A 437 9.63 -8.80 8.59
C TYR A 437 8.32 -9.49 8.99
N HIS A 438 7.37 -9.55 8.05
CA HIS A 438 6.02 -10.08 8.23
C HIS A 438 5.30 -9.48 9.46
N GLN A 439 5.32 -8.16 9.59
CA GLN A 439 4.70 -7.48 10.73
C GLN A 439 3.77 -6.35 10.29
N THR A 440 2.73 -6.13 11.10
CA THR A 440 1.92 -4.92 11.03
C THR A 440 2.56 -3.81 11.87
N VAL A 441 2.69 -2.61 11.32
CA VAL A 441 3.40 -1.49 11.93
C VAL A 441 2.59 -0.19 11.91
N THR A 442 2.95 0.73 12.77
CA THR A 442 2.47 2.13 12.77
C THR A 442 3.49 3.05 12.11
N SER A 443 3.05 4.21 11.62
CA SER A 443 3.97 5.28 11.17
C SER A 443 5.01 5.60 12.22
N LYS A 444 4.64 5.66 13.49
CA LYS A 444 5.56 6.00 14.57
C LYS A 444 6.70 4.99 14.73
N GLU A 445 6.44 3.71 14.54
CA GLU A 445 7.48 2.66 14.56
C GLU A 445 8.45 2.81 13.40
N VAL A 446 7.95 3.07 12.18
CA VAL A 446 8.78 3.33 11.00
C VAL A 446 9.60 4.62 11.15
N GLU A 447 8.98 5.73 11.57
CA GLU A 447 9.63 7.01 11.84
C GLU A 447 10.78 6.87 12.86
N ASN A 448 10.51 6.19 13.98
CA ASN A 448 11.49 5.97 15.03
C ASN A 448 12.65 5.09 14.55
N TYR A 449 12.35 4.05 13.76
CA TYR A 449 13.39 3.20 13.19
C TYR A 449 14.33 4.01 12.28
N ILE A 450 13.78 4.80 11.36
CA ILE A 450 14.58 5.61 10.41
C ILE A 450 15.39 6.66 11.16
N SER A 451 14.78 7.36 12.13
CA SER A 451 15.49 8.35 12.96
C SER A 451 16.68 7.72 13.70
N LYS A 452 16.46 6.55 14.32
CA LYS A 452 17.53 5.82 15.02
C LYS A 452 18.62 5.33 14.08
N ALA A 453 18.26 4.74 12.95
CA ALA A 453 19.20 4.17 12.00
C ALA A 453 20.00 5.24 11.24
N SER A 454 19.38 6.39 10.96
CA SER A 454 20.04 7.56 10.37
C SER A 454 20.96 8.29 11.35
N GLY A 455 20.66 8.22 12.65
CA GLY A 455 21.33 9.02 13.69
C GLY A 455 20.95 10.49 13.68
N ILE A 456 19.84 10.84 13.00
CA ILE A 456 19.29 12.20 12.89
C ILE A 456 17.96 12.23 13.65
N ASP A 457 17.74 13.27 14.46
CA ASP A 457 16.40 13.53 15.01
C ASP A 457 15.50 14.06 13.89
N LEU A 458 14.58 13.21 13.43
CA LEU A 458 13.65 13.51 12.35
C LEU A 458 12.25 13.85 12.86
N THR A 459 12.09 14.14 14.16
CA THR A 459 10.76 14.36 14.76
C THR A 459 9.98 15.45 14.05
N GLU A 460 10.59 16.65 13.90
CA GLU A 460 9.88 17.76 13.26
C GLU A 460 9.83 17.62 11.73
N PHE A 461 10.76 16.90 11.13
CA PHE A 461 10.69 16.51 9.72
C PHE A 461 9.42 15.70 9.43
N TRP A 462 9.17 14.64 10.22
CA TRP A 462 7.97 13.82 10.07
C TRP A 462 6.70 14.60 10.38
N ASN A 463 6.70 15.43 11.43
CA ASN A 463 5.56 16.26 11.78
C ASN A 463 5.19 17.22 10.66
N GLN A 464 6.18 17.90 10.07
CA GLN A 464 5.99 18.82 8.95
C GLN A 464 5.38 18.14 7.75
N TYR A 465 6.01 17.07 7.27
CA TYR A 465 5.65 16.49 5.98
C TYR A 465 4.48 15.52 6.02
N LEU A 466 4.34 14.71 7.09
CA LEU A 466 3.30 13.70 7.17
C LEU A 466 1.98 14.25 7.73
N ARG A 467 2.05 15.23 8.63
CA ARG A 467 0.89 15.69 9.43
C ARG A 467 0.39 17.06 9.06
N THR A 468 1.04 17.74 8.11
CA THR A 468 0.59 19.04 7.59
C THR A 468 0.55 19.07 6.08
N THR A 469 -0.10 20.10 5.53
CA THR A 469 -0.12 20.42 4.09
C THR A 469 0.94 21.46 3.72
N GLN A 470 1.63 22.02 4.72
CA GLN A 470 2.63 23.07 4.53
C GLN A 470 3.93 22.46 3.98
N ILE A 471 4.43 23.03 2.89
CA ILE A 471 5.73 22.69 2.33
C ILE A 471 6.70 23.79 2.73
N PRO A 472 7.81 23.45 3.41
CA PRO A 472 8.81 24.44 3.81
C PRO A 472 9.23 25.30 2.63
N LYS A 473 9.27 26.62 2.83
CA LYS A 473 9.79 27.55 1.82
C LYS A 473 11.03 28.26 2.35
N LEU A 474 12.13 28.11 1.61
CA LEU A 474 13.37 28.84 1.86
C LEU A 474 13.29 30.22 1.21
N GLU A 475 13.25 31.26 2.03
CA GLU A 475 13.49 32.64 1.58
C GLU A 475 14.99 32.96 1.71
N TYR A 476 15.60 33.52 0.66
CA TYR A 476 17.00 33.88 0.69
C TYR A 476 17.30 35.18 -0.07
N GLN A 477 18.39 35.85 0.37
CA GLN A 477 18.91 37.07 -0.23
C GLN A 477 20.43 36.90 -0.44
N ILE A 478 20.95 37.51 -1.52
CA ILE A 478 22.37 37.55 -1.82
C ILE A 478 22.80 39.01 -1.78
N GLU A 479 23.78 39.33 -0.93
CA GLU A 479 24.41 40.66 -0.80
C GLU A 479 25.93 40.50 -0.93
N GLU A 480 26.48 40.72 -2.12
CA GLU A 480 27.88 40.48 -2.43
C GLU A 480 28.35 39.07 -2.06
N ASN A 481 29.08 38.92 -0.97
CA ASN A 481 29.59 37.65 -0.46
C ASN A 481 28.79 37.10 0.72
N ARG A 482 27.56 37.58 0.93
CA ARG A 482 26.67 37.16 2.01
C ARG A 482 25.44 36.49 1.47
N LEU A 483 25.10 35.33 2.02
CA LEU A 483 23.82 34.66 1.84
C LEU A 483 23.03 34.79 3.14
N ARG A 484 21.87 35.47 3.08
CA ARG A 484 20.89 35.51 4.17
C ARG A 484 19.75 34.56 3.81
N PHE A 485 19.25 33.81 4.79
CA PHE A 485 18.24 32.79 4.56
C PHE A 485 17.42 32.51 5.80
N ARG A 486 16.17 32.08 5.60
CA ARG A 486 15.26 31.54 6.62
C ARG A 486 14.25 30.59 6.01
N TYR A 487 13.59 29.80 6.85
CA TYR A 487 12.38 29.10 6.47
C TYR A 487 11.13 29.90 6.81
N VAL A 488 10.10 29.78 5.94
CA VAL A 488 8.71 30.13 6.18
C VAL A 488 7.83 28.93 5.80
N ASP A 489 6.55 28.97 6.13
CA ASP A 489 5.59 27.87 5.92
C ASP A 489 6.04 26.56 6.62
N ILE A 490 6.52 26.70 7.85
CA ILE A 490 7.03 25.61 8.69
C ILE A 490 6.29 25.54 10.02
N ILE A 491 6.27 24.34 10.62
CA ILE A 491 5.87 24.16 12.01
C ILE A 491 6.95 24.70 12.95
N GLU A 492 6.60 24.85 14.22
CA GLU A 492 7.55 25.27 15.25
C GLU A 492 8.73 24.28 15.35
N ASN A 493 9.94 24.81 15.49
CA ASN A 493 11.21 24.07 15.60
C ASN A 493 11.64 23.26 14.36
N PHE A 494 11.00 23.42 13.22
CA PHE A 494 11.49 22.81 11.99
C PHE A 494 12.82 23.44 11.56
N ASP A 495 13.86 22.62 11.38
CA ASP A 495 15.24 23.08 11.15
C ASP A 495 16.02 22.20 10.13
N MET A 496 15.31 21.51 9.24
CA MET A 496 15.92 20.62 8.25
C MET A 496 17.06 21.33 7.49
N PRO A 497 18.29 20.78 7.49
CA PRO A 497 19.36 21.29 6.64
C PRO A 497 18.98 21.18 5.16
N VAL A 498 19.50 22.08 4.34
CA VAL A 498 19.30 22.01 2.89
C VAL A 498 20.58 22.38 2.16
N MET A 499 20.81 21.73 1.03
CA MET A 499 21.95 22.03 0.17
C MET A 499 21.57 23.07 -0.87
N MET A 500 22.39 24.08 -1.00
CA MET A 500 22.31 25.07 -2.07
C MET A 500 23.52 24.95 -2.99
N ARG A 501 23.31 25.18 -4.27
CA ARG A 501 24.38 25.45 -5.22
C ARG A 501 24.61 26.96 -5.27
N LEU A 502 25.82 27.38 -4.93
CA LEU A 502 26.28 28.76 -5.01
C LEU A 502 27.35 28.81 -6.09
N ASP A 503 27.02 29.41 -7.23
CA ASP A 503 27.82 29.33 -8.46
C ASP A 503 28.14 27.87 -8.82
N ASP A 504 29.39 27.40 -8.64
CA ASP A 504 29.81 26.03 -8.93
C ASP A 504 30.01 25.17 -7.66
N GLU A 505 29.70 25.68 -6.46
CA GLU A 505 29.93 24.99 -5.19
C GLU A 505 28.62 24.56 -4.53
N GLU A 506 28.54 23.31 -4.07
CA GLU A 506 27.45 22.83 -3.21
C GLU A 506 27.75 23.14 -1.74
N VAL A 507 26.79 23.76 -1.08
CA VAL A 507 26.97 24.28 0.29
C VAL A 507 25.76 23.93 1.16
N TRP A 508 26.02 23.31 2.29
CA TRP A 508 25.00 23.12 3.32
C TRP A 508 24.68 24.42 4.04
N ILE A 509 23.39 24.71 4.17
CA ILE A 509 22.85 25.75 5.04
C ILE A 509 21.90 25.14 6.06
N TYR A 510 21.73 25.79 7.21
CA TYR A 510 20.94 25.34 8.35
C TYR A 510 19.88 26.39 8.68
N PRO A 511 18.79 26.49 7.89
CA PRO A 511 17.74 27.49 8.10
C PRO A 511 16.94 27.23 9.37
N SER A 512 16.26 28.26 9.84
CA SER A 512 15.21 28.21 10.86
C SER A 512 14.19 29.29 10.53
N SER A 513 13.17 29.49 11.34
CA SER A 513 12.21 30.60 11.18
C SER A 513 12.86 31.98 11.22
N GLU A 514 14.02 32.08 11.88
CA GLU A 514 14.75 33.32 12.01
C GLU A 514 15.77 33.50 10.88
N TRP A 515 16.03 34.79 10.51
CA TRP A 515 17.05 35.12 9.53
C TRP A 515 18.42 34.74 10.02
N LYS A 516 19.13 33.92 9.25
CA LYS A 516 20.55 33.59 9.42
C LYS A 516 21.39 34.16 8.28
N THR A 517 22.66 34.39 8.51
CA THR A 517 23.60 34.87 7.50
C THR A 517 24.84 33.98 7.48
N LYS A 518 25.26 33.60 6.26
CA LYS A 518 26.54 32.92 6.01
C LYS A 518 27.38 33.78 5.09
N GLU A 519 28.64 34.02 5.48
CA GLU A 519 29.61 34.82 4.71
C GLU A 519 30.54 33.88 3.94
N PHE A 520 30.90 34.28 2.73
CA PHE A 520 31.80 33.57 1.84
C PHE A 520 33.03 34.43 1.50
N LYS A 521 34.07 33.81 0.95
CA LYS A 521 35.30 34.53 0.59
C LYS A 521 35.17 35.35 -0.70
N ALA A 522 34.32 34.90 -1.61
CA ALA A 522 34.06 35.54 -2.89
C ALA A 522 32.60 36.02 -2.97
N SER A 523 32.33 36.96 -3.87
CA SER A 523 30.96 37.36 -4.20
C SER A 523 30.20 36.19 -4.81
N ILE A 524 28.92 36.07 -4.49
CA ILE A 524 28.00 35.06 -5.00
C ILE A 524 27.19 35.69 -6.15
N GLU A 525 27.27 35.11 -7.34
CA GLU A 525 26.47 35.56 -8.48
C GLU A 525 25.14 34.81 -8.57
N ASN A 526 25.19 33.50 -8.41
CA ASN A 526 24.05 32.63 -8.51
C ASN A 526 23.86 31.79 -7.24
N ALA A 527 22.63 31.58 -6.85
CA ALA A 527 22.25 30.65 -5.79
C ALA A 527 20.95 29.96 -6.14
N GLU A 528 20.94 28.65 -6.01
CA GLU A 528 19.74 27.84 -6.16
C GLU A 528 19.72 26.71 -5.13
N VAL A 529 18.51 26.30 -4.72
CA VAL A 529 18.34 25.12 -3.88
C VAL A 529 18.49 23.86 -4.73
N LYS A 530 19.22 22.87 -4.22
CA LYS A 530 19.31 21.57 -4.90
C LYS A 530 17.91 20.95 -5.03
N LYS A 531 17.51 20.64 -6.26
CA LYS A 531 16.14 20.22 -6.60
C LYS A 531 15.68 18.93 -5.91
N ASP A 532 16.63 18.13 -5.44
CA ASP A 532 16.36 16.88 -4.74
C ASP A 532 15.64 17.07 -3.38
N PHE A 533 15.78 18.22 -2.75
CA PHE A 533 15.04 18.57 -1.53
C PHE A 533 13.61 18.96 -1.86
N TYR A 534 12.63 18.36 -1.15
CA TYR A 534 11.22 18.69 -1.33
C TYR A 534 10.85 19.93 -0.51
N ILE A 535 11.27 21.08 -0.98
CA ILE A 535 10.94 22.41 -0.44
C ILE A 535 10.64 23.38 -1.59
N ASN A 536 9.97 24.47 -1.27
CA ASN A 536 9.88 25.64 -2.11
C ASN A 536 11.05 26.57 -1.84
N SER A 537 11.42 27.44 -2.77
CA SER A 537 12.43 28.47 -2.57
C SER A 537 12.06 29.78 -3.26
N GLU A 538 12.47 30.91 -2.66
CA GLU A 538 12.24 32.25 -3.21
C GLU A 538 13.45 33.12 -2.91
N LYS A 539 14.02 33.73 -3.96
CA LYS A 539 15.02 34.80 -3.83
C LYS A 539 14.27 36.12 -3.67
N ILE A 540 14.44 36.82 -2.55
CA ILE A 540 13.74 38.06 -2.19
C ILE A 540 14.68 39.28 -2.19
#